data_901fb8f8c12cd0dc685ad9e26b1991fb
#
_entry.id   901fb8f8c12cd0dc685ad9e26b1991fb
#
_cell.length_a   1.000
_cell.length_b   1.000
_cell.length_c   1.000
_cell.angle_alpha   90.00
_cell.angle_beta   90.00
_cell.angle_gamma   90.00
#
_symmetry.space_group_name_H-M   'P 1'
#
loop_
_entity.id
_entity.type
_entity.pdbx_description
1 polymer ?
#
loop_
_entity_poly.entity_id
_entity_poly.type
_entity_poly.pdbx_seq_one_letter_code
_entity_poly.pdbx_strand_id
1 'polypeptide(L)'
;LTHLSDLDIANQSTLQPIKDIAASVGISEDALEPYGHYKAKIDINKITPRENKGKVVLVTAMSPTPAGEGKSTVTVGLADAFHELDKNVMVALREPALGPTFGIKGGATGGGYAQVLPMEDINLHFNGDFHAITTANNALSAFIDNHIHQGNELGIDQRRIEWKRVLDMNDRALRHVNVGLGGPTNGVPREDGFNITVASEIMAILCLSRSIKDLKDKISRITIGYTRDRKPVTVADLKVQGALAMILKDAIKPNLVQSIEGTPALVHGGPFANIAHGCNSILATETARDLADIVVTEAGFGSDLGAEKFMDIKAREAGFDPAAVVVVATIRALKMHGGVAKDNLKEENVEAVKAGIVNLERHVNNIKKFGVEPVVAINAFIHDTDAEVEYVKSWAKENDVRIALTEVWEKGGKGGVELANKVLEVIDQPNSFKPLYELELPLEQKIEKIVTEIYGGSKVTFSSKAQKQLKQFKDNGWDNYPICMAKTQYSFSDDQTLLGAPSGFEITIRELEAKTGAGFIVALTGAIMTMPGLPKKPAALNMDVTDDGHAIGLF
;
A
#
# COMPACT_ATOMS: atom_id res chain seq x y z
N LEU A 1 29.20 -7.92 19.57
CA LEU A 1 28.50 -6.70 19.23
C LEU A 1 27.02 -7.00 19.07
N THR A 2 26.22 -6.58 20.05
CA THR A 2 24.77 -6.68 19.98
C THR A 2 24.27 -5.69 18.92
N HIS A 3 23.55 -6.19 17.91
CA HIS A 3 22.86 -5.33 16.97
C HIS A 3 21.76 -4.56 17.70
N LEU A 4 21.73 -3.24 17.53
CA LEU A 4 20.67 -2.41 18.05
C LEU A 4 19.36 -2.71 17.29
N SER A 5 18.23 -2.69 18.00
CA SER A 5 16.93 -2.81 17.36
C SER A 5 16.61 -1.52 16.58
N ASP A 6 15.61 -1.59 15.69
CA ASP A 6 15.14 -0.40 14.97
C ASP A 6 14.70 0.68 15.94
N LEU A 7 14.02 0.31 17.02
CA LEU A 7 13.59 1.25 18.06
C LEU A 7 14.78 1.89 18.79
N ASP A 8 15.82 1.10 19.12
CA ASP A 8 17.02 1.62 19.77
C ASP A 8 17.75 2.66 18.88
N ILE A 9 17.87 2.34 17.60
CA ILE A 9 18.49 3.25 16.61
C ILE A 9 17.67 4.54 16.51
N ALA A 10 16.34 4.43 16.45
CA ALA A 10 15.45 5.58 16.43
C ALA A 10 15.61 6.45 17.66
N ASN A 11 15.65 5.84 18.86
CA ASN A 11 15.78 6.55 20.13
C ASN A 11 17.13 7.24 20.33
N GLN A 12 18.18 6.75 19.69
CA GLN A 12 19.53 7.33 19.74
C GLN A 12 19.71 8.44 18.71
N SER A 13 18.79 8.61 17.77
CA SER A 13 18.90 9.59 16.70
C SER A 13 18.43 10.96 17.16
N THR A 14 19.09 12.01 16.69
CA THR A 14 18.70 13.39 16.95
C THR A 14 17.85 13.91 15.82
N LEU A 15 16.59 14.27 16.12
CA LEU A 15 15.68 14.84 15.14
C LEU A 15 15.91 16.33 14.95
N GLN A 16 15.79 16.77 13.70
CA GLN A 16 15.74 18.19 13.38
C GLN A 16 14.32 18.73 13.59
N PRO A 17 14.14 19.99 13.99
CA PRO A 17 12.81 20.60 14.00
C PRO A 17 12.14 20.48 12.63
N ILE A 18 10.86 20.16 12.62
CA ILE A 18 10.16 19.91 11.35
C ILE A 18 10.13 21.14 10.44
N LYS A 19 10.16 22.34 11.00
CA LYS A 19 10.25 23.58 10.23
C LYS A 19 11.54 23.66 9.41
N ASP A 20 12.65 23.11 9.92
CA ASP A 20 13.94 23.09 9.22
C ASP A 20 13.93 22.07 8.08
N ILE A 21 13.29 20.91 8.32
CA ILE A 21 13.06 19.91 7.27
C ILE A 21 12.21 20.51 6.15
N ALA A 22 11.13 21.21 6.50
CA ALA A 22 10.25 21.88 5.54
C ALA A 22 11.03 22.93 4.72
N ALA A 23 11.83 23.75 5.40
CA ALA A 23 12.64 24.78 4.74
C ALA A 23 13.64 24.17 3.74
N SER A 24 14.18 22.99 4.03
CA SER A 24 15.16 22.32 3.17
C SER A 24 14.61 21.96 1.77
N VAL A 25 13.30 21.88 1.61
CA VAL A 25 12.61 21.62 0.32
C VAL A 25 11.71 22.80 -0.11
N GLY A 26 11.88 23.97 0.52
CA GLY A 26 11.17 25.18 0.11
C GLY A 26 9.72 25.28 0.55
N ILE A 27 9.33 24.58 1.60
CA ILE A 27 8.01 24.73 2.21
C ILE A 27 8.06 25.89 3.19
N SER A 28 7.24 26.92 2.94
CA SER A 28 7.14 28.09 3.82
C SER A 28 6.39 27.75 5.12
N GLU A 29 6.65 28.52 6.18
CA GLU A 29 6.01 28.29 7.49
C GLU A 29 4.48 28.39 7.41
N ASP A 30 3.94 29.26 6.56
CA ASP A 30 2.49 29.44 6.42
C ASP A 30 1.80 28.25 5.74
N ALA A 31 2.56 27.41 5.02
CA ALA A 31 2.06 26.15 4.44
C ALA A 31 2.17 24.97 5.41
N LEU A 32 2.78 25.18 6.58
CA LEU A 32 3.07 24.13 7.54
C LEU A 32 2.10 24.21 8.73
N GLU A 33 1.49 23.09 9.09
CA GLU A 33 0.63 22.97 10.27
C GLU A 33 1.32 22.00 11.27
N PRO A 34 2.10 22.49 12.24
CA PRO A 34 2.86 21.64 13.14
C PRO A 34 2.00 20.81 14.09
N TYR A 35 2.41 19.57 14.30
CA TYR A 35 1.91 18.69 15.36
C TYR A 35 3.08 18.40 16.29
N GLY A 36 3.40 19.34 17.16
CA GLY A 36 4.61 19.31 17.98
C GLY A 36 5.84 19.76 17.17
N HIS A 37 7.04 19.27 17.58
CA HIS A 37 8.31 19.74 17.01
C HIS A 37 8.76 18.97 15.75
N TYR A 38 8.29 17.73 15.55
CA TYR A 38 8.93 16.80 14.62
C TYR A 38 8.01 16.27 13.53
N LYS A 39 6.76 16.67 13.50
CA LYS A 39 5.81 16.28 12.47
C LYS A 39 4.86 17.44 12.16
N ALA A 40 4.39 17.50 10.93
CA ALA A 40 3.49 18.56 10.50
C ALA A 40 2.64 18.09 9.34
N LYS A 41 1.48 18.71 9.19
CA LYS A 41 0.70 18.60 7.96
C LYS A 41 1.09 19.72 7.00
N ILE A 42 0.93 19.45 5.70
CA ILE A 42 1.17 20.44 4.65
C ILE A 42 -0.16 20.91 4.10
N ASP A 43 -0.34 22.23 4.08
CA ASP A 43 -1.47 22.83 3.35
C ASP A 43 -1.13 22.86 1.86
N ILE A 44 -1.68 21.90 1.12
CA ILE A 44 -1.41 21.71 -0.29
C ILE A 44 -1.81 22.91 -1.15
N ASN A 45 -2.77 23.73 -0.68
CA ASN A 45 -3.21 24.92 -1.40
C ASN A 45 -2.16 26.04 -1.38
N LYS A 46 -1.14 25.93 -0.51
CA LYS A 46 -0.06 26.90 -0.39
C LYS A 46 1.26 26.41 -1.00
N ILE A 47 1.25 25.27 -1.68
CA ILE A 47 2.39 24.76 -2.44
C ILE A 47 2.26 25.22 -3.88
N THR A 48 3.30 25.87 -4.41
CA THR A 48 3.33 26.32 -5.79
C THR A 48 3.62 25.13 -6.71
N PRO A 49 2.72 24.80 -7.65
CA PRO A 49 3.00 23.73 -8.61
C PRO A 49 4.23 24.03 -9.46
N ARG A 50 5.06 23.01 -9.71
CA ARG A 50 6.18 23.11 -10.64
C ARG A 50 5.74 22.88 -12.07
N GLU A 51 6.38 23.56 -13.01
CA GLU A 51 6.26 23.25 -14.43
C GLU A 51 6.94 21.91 -14.75
N ASN A 52 8.20 21.74 -14.30
CA ASN A 52 8.96 20.50 -14.42
C ASN A 52 8.85 19.71 -13.10
N LYS A 53 7.91 18.78 -13.06
CA LYS A 53 7.66 17.99 -11.86
C LYS A 53 8.76 16.95 -11.63
N GLY A 54 8.99 16.62 -10.37
CA GLY A 54 9.97 15.60 -9.97
C GLY A 54 9.70 14.24 -10.59
N LYS A 55 10.77 13.49 -10.81
CA LYS A 55 10.71 12.13 -11.36
C LYS A 55 10.31 11.14 -10.28
N VAL A 56 9.38 10.24 -10.58
CA VAL A 56 8.91 9.23 -9.65
C VAL A 56 9.69 7.95 -9.82
N VAL A 57 10.27 7.45 -8.74
CA VAL A 57 10.92 6.16 -8.64
C VAL A 57 10.06 5.26 -7.76
N LEU A 58 9.49 4.22 -8.34
CA LEU A 58 8.68 3.25 -7.60
C LEU A 58 9.57 2.13 -7.08
N VAL A 59 9.41 1.78 -5.80
CA VAL A 59 10.05 0.61 -5.20
C VAL A 59 9.00 -0.49 -5.02
N THR A 60 9.24 -1.63 -5.61
CA THR A 60 8.46 -2.85 -5.46
C THR A 60 9.39 -3.98 -5.04
N ALA A 61 8.92 -5.22 -5.03
CA ALA A 61 9.72 -6.35 -4.58
C ALA A 61 9.35 -7.62 -5.33
N MET A 62 10.19 -8.64 -5.19
CA MET A 62 9.82 -10.02 -5.50
C MET A 62 8.80 -10.55 -4.49
N SER A 63 8.24 -11.73 -4.73
CA SER A 63 7.28 -12.33 -3.79
C SER A 63 7.92 -12.53 -2.42
N PRO A 64 7.31 -12.02 -1.33
CA PRO A 64 7.95 -11.99 -0.02
C PRO A 64 7.97 -13.33 0.69
N THR A 65 8.88 -13.46 1.66
CA THR A 65 8.80 -14.46 2.73
C THR A 65 7.88 -13.93 3.85
N PRO A 66 7.43 -14.76 4.79
CA PRO A 66 6.66 -14.29 5.93
C PRO A 66 7.37 -13.23 6.79
N ALA A 67 8.70 -13.20 6.78
CA ALA A 67 9.49 -12.19 7.50
C ALA A 67 9.56 -10.83 6.79
N GLY A 68 9.12 -10.75 5.53
CA GLY A 68 9.27 -9.57 4.70
C GLY A 68 10.66 -9.43 4.11
N GLU A 69 10.83 -8.52 3.15
CA GLU A 69 12.10 -8.37 2.41
C GLU A 69 12.77 -7.00 2.61
N GLY A 70 12.25 -6.18 3.52
CA GLY A 70 12.84 -4.88 3.80
C GLY A 70 12.62 -3.84 2.70
N LYS A 71 11.52 -3.93 1.97
CA LYS A 71 11.21 -3.00 0.88
C LYS A 71 11.15 -1.55 1.37
N SER A 72 10.51 -1.28 2.51
CA SER A 72 10.45 0.07 3.09
C SER A 72 11.82 0.57 3.50
N THR A 73 12.67 -0.31 4.03
CA THR A 73 14.07 0.01 4.37
C THR A 73 14.84 0.43 3.13
N VAL A 74 14.70 -0.30 2.03
CA VAL A 74 15.36 0.04 0.76
C VAL A 74 14.80 1.35 0.20
N THR A 75 13.49 1.58 0.33
CA THR A 75 12.85 2.82 -0.14
C THR A 75 13.43 4.04 0.56
N VAL A 76 13.51 4.02 1.87
CA VAL A 76 14.10 5.11 2.67
C VAL A 76 15.60 5.23 2.40
N GLY A 77 16.30 4.10 2.38
CA GLY A 77 17.74 4.07 2.12
C GLY A 77 18.12 4.60 0.74
N LEU A 78 17.31 4.32 -0.28
CA LEU A 78 17.52 4.88 -1.61
C LEU A 78 17.33 6.40 -1.61
N ALA A 79 16.29 6.91 -0.95
CA ALA A 79 16.09 8.36 -0.81
C ALA A 79 17.27 9.01 -0.09
N ASP A 80 17.72 8.41 1.01
CA ASP A 80 18.90 8.90 1.74
C ASP A 80 20.17 8.84 0.87
N ALA A 81 20.30 7.83 0.01
CA ALA A 81 21.41 7.71 -0.93
C ALA A 81 21.40 8.86 -1.96
N PHE A 82 20.25 9.22 -2.50
CA PHE A 82 20.12 10.38 -3.36
C PHE A 82 20.47 11.67 -2.62
N HIS A 83 20.07 11.79 -1.35
CA HIS A 83 20.42 12.92 -0.50
C HIS A 83 21.94 12.98 -0.27
N GLU A 84 22.59 11.85 -0.05
CA GLU A 84 24.05 11.72 0.07
C GLU A 84 24.78 12.19 -1.21
N LEU A 85 24.14 12.02 -2.37
CA LEU A 85 24.65 12.47 -3.67
C LEU A 85 24.25 13.92 -4.00
N ASP A 86 23.82 14.67 -3.02
CA ASP A 86 23.37 16.07 -3.14
C ASP A 86 22.21 16.27 -4.13
N LYS A 87 21.34 15.26 -4.26
CA LYS A 87 20.12 15.37 -5.04
C LYS A 87 18.99 15.94 -4.20
N ASN A 88 18.13 16.72 -4.82
CA ASN A 88 16.90 17.20 -4.20
C ASN A 88 15.86 16.07 -4.27
N VAL A 89 15.64 15.38 -3.15
CA VAL A 89 14.82 14.17 -3.07
C VAL A 89 13.83 14.25 -1.91
N MET A 90 12.65 13.64 -2.11
CA MET A 90 11.70 13.35 -1.05
C MET A 90 11.26 11.89 -1.17
N VAL A 91 10.84 11.33 -0.05
CA VAL A 91 10.24 9.99 -0.02
C VAL A 91 8.78 10.09 0.36
N ALA A 92 7.92 9.28 -0.29
CA ALA A 92 6.50 9.18 0.02
C ALA A 92 6.17 7.74 0.41
N LEU A 93 5.59 7.57 1.60
CA LEU A 93 5.34 6.27 2.22
C LEU A 93 3.90 6.14 2.68
N ARG A 94 3.46 4.89 2.86
CA ARG A 94 2.20 4.60 3.53
C ARG A 94 2.37 4.73 5.04
N GLU A 95 1.28 5.14 5.71
CA GLU A 95 1.20 5.12 7.17
C GLU A 95 0.91 3.68 7.62
N PRO A 96 1.64 3.13 8.60
CA PRO A 96 1.39 1.77 9.09
C PRO A 96 0.10 1.68 9.90
N ALA A 97 -0.58 0.52 9.80
CA ALA A 97 -1.79 0.20 10.56
C ALA A 97 -1.42 -0.43 11.91
N LEU A 98 -2.27 -0.24 12.92
CA LEU A 98 -2.07 -0.83 14.25
C LEU A 98 -2.22 -2.35 14.24
N GLY A 99 -3.17 -2.88 13.48
CA GLY A 99 -3.45 -4.31 13.46
C GLY A 99 -2.21 -5.17 13.22
N PRO A 100 -1.49 -5.00 12.11
CA PRO A 100 -0.24 -5.72 11.86
C PRO A 100 0.85 -5.44 12.89
N THR A 101 0.96 -4.23 13.38
CA THR A 101 1.95 -3.84 14.40
C THR A 101 1.79 -4.68 15.67
N PHE A 102 0.55 -4.87 16.13
CA PHE A 102 0.23 -5.65 17.33
C PHE A 102 0.04 -7.14 17.04
N GLY A 103 -0.10 -7.52 15.79
CA GLY A 103 -0.30 -8.91 15.36
C GLY A 103 0.96 -9.59 14.89
N ILE A 104 1.27 -9.44 13.63
CA ILE A 104 2.48 -9.93 13.00
C ILE A 104 3.40 -8.73 12.81
N LYS A 105 4.63 -8.83 13.29
CA LYS A 105 5.61 -7.74 13.20
C LYS A 105 5.68 -7.18 11.78
N GLY A 106 5.41 -5.90 11.62
CA GLY A 106 5.50 -5.19 10.36
C GLY A 106 5.50 -3.70 10.59
N GLY A 107 6.57 -3.01 10.23
CA GLY A 107 6.66 -1.56 10.26
C GLY A 107 6.80 -1.02 8.84
N ALA A 108 6.11 0.07 8.53
CA ALA A 108 6.12 0.65 7.19
C ALA A 108 7.08 1.83 7.04
N THR A 109 7.91 2.12 8.05
CA THR A 109 8.76 3.32 8.09
C THR A 109 10.24 3.05 7.90
N GLY A 110 10.58 1.89 7.33
CA GLY A 110 11.95 1.46 7.16
C GLY A 110 12.50 0.75 8.38
N GLY A 111 13.81 0.58 8.45
CA GLY A 111 14.49 -0.09 9.56
C GLY A 111 15.96 0.26 9.62
N GLY A 112 16.58 -0.05 10.76
CA GLY A 112 17.99 0.26 11.00
C GLY A 112 18.27 1.76 10.85
N TYR A 113 19.32 2.08 10.13
CA TYR A 113 19.69 3.45 9.84
C TYR A 113 18.93 4.06 8.64
N ALA A 114 18.11 3.27 7.97
CA ALA A 114 17.25 3.71 6.87
C ALA A 114 15.78 3.68 7.32
N GLN A 115 15.42 4.56 8.24
CA GLN A 115 14.06 4.68 8.74
C GLN A 115 13.62 6.13 8.89
N VAL A 116 12.31 6.32 8.94
CA VAL A 116 11.65 7.61 9.09
C VAL A 116 11.23 7.82 10.53
N LEU A 117 11.42 9.02 11.04
CA LEU A 117 11.17 9.40 12.42
C LEU A 117 10.12 10.52 12.52
N PRO A 118 9.36 10.64 13.62
CA PRO A 118 9.46 9.87 14.87
C PRO A 118 8.79 8.50 14.77
N MET A 119 9.52 7.45 15.10
CA MET A 119 9.12 6.07 14.87
C MET A 119 7.91 5.65 15.71
N GLU A 120 7.89 5.95 17.00
CA GLU A 120 6.78 5.60 17.89
C GLU A 120 5.47 6.25 17.43
N ASP A 121 5.50 7.55 17.13
CA ASP A 121 4.32 8.28 16.68
C ASP A 121 3.74 7.69 15.40
N ILE A 122 4.60 7.44 14.42
CA ILE A 122 4.17 6.92 13.12
C ILE A 122 3.53 5.53 13.24
N ASN A 123 4.09 4.68 14.10
CA ASN A 123 3.61 3.29 14.25
C ASN A 123 2.45 3.13 15.25
N LEU A 124 2.14 4.13 16.05
CA LEU A 124 1.04 4.10 17.02
C LEU A 124 -0.08 5.06 16.60
N HIS A 125 -0.06 6.27 17.12
CA HIS A 125 -1.04 7.32 16.79
C HIS A 125 -0.30 8.51 16.19
N PHE A 126 -0.34 8.60 14.87
CA PHE A 126 0.43 9.60 14.14
C PHE A 126 -0.14 11.01 14.31
N ASN A 127 -1.21 11.31 13.57
CA ASN A 127 -1.88 12.62 13.56
C ASN A 127 -3.40 12.51 13.61
N GLY A 128 -3.93 11.32 13.81
CA GLY A 128 -5.37 11.11 13.84
C GLY A 128 -6.01 10.82 12.48
N ASP A 129 -5.23 10.62 11.41
CA ASP A 129 -5.79 10.32 10.09
C ASP A 129 -6.58 9.01 10.08
N PHE A 130 -6.04 7.95 10.69
CA PHE A 130 -6.74 6.66 10.77
C PHE A 130 -7.98 6.75 11.65
N HIS A 131 -7.93 7.55 12.71
CA HIS A 131 -9.12 7.84 13.52
C HIS A 131 -10.20 8.54 12.67
N ALA A 132 -9.82 9.54 11.90
CA ALA A 132 -10.76 10.27 11.04
C ALA A 132 -11.37 9.34 9.97
N ILE A 133 -10.55 8.48 9.36
CA ILE A 133 -11.02 7.51 8.35
C ILE A 133 -11.98 6.51 8.99
N THR A 134 -11.63 5.95 10.15
CA THR A 134 -12.49 5.02 10.90
C THR A 134 -13.80 5.70 11.27
N THR A 135 -13.74 6.93 11.79
CA THR A 135 -14.92 7.69 12.21
C THR A 135 -15.82 8.01 11.01
N ALA A 136 -15.27 8.47 9.90
CA ALA A 136 -16.06 8.76 8.69
C ALA A 136 -16.75 7.51 8.16
N ASN A 137 -16.02 6.39 8.11
CA ASN A 137 -16.59 5.11 7.66
C ASN A 137 -17.75 4.68 8.54
N ASN A 138 -17.58 4.75 9.86
CA ASN A 138 -18.58 4.30 10.82
C ASN A 138 -19.73 5.29 10.97
N ALA A 139 -19.48 6.58 10.75
CA ALA A 139 -20.55 7.59 10.66
C ALA A 139 -21.49 7.26 9.50
N LEU A 140 -20.93 6.87 8.34
CA LEU A 140 -21.77 6.45 7.21
C LEU A 140 -22.63 5.25 7.57
N SER A 141 -22.09 4.25 8.27
CA SER A 141 -22.88 3.10 8.76
C SER A 141 -24.01 3.57 9.67
N ALA A 142 -23.73 4.51 10.58
CA ALA A 142 -24.75 5.08 11.47
C ALA A 142 -25.84 5.81 10.69
N PHE A 143 -25.47 6.57 9.65
CA PHE A 143 -26.44 7.28 8.81
C PHE A 143 -27.32 6.32 8.02
N ILE A 144 -26.76 5.21 7.53
CA ILE A 144 -27.52 4.16 6.83
C ILE A 144 -28.55 3.55 7.78
N ASP A 145 -28.12 3.10 8.95
CA ASP A 145 -29.00 2.46 9.93
C ASP A 145 -30.05 3.43 10.45
N ASN A 146 -29.69 4.69 10.63
CA ASN A 146 -30.65 5.73 11.02
C ASN A 146 -31.70 5.97 9.93
N HIS A 147 -31.29 6.01 8.67
CA HIS A 147 -32.22 6.17 7.56
C HIS A 147 -33.27 5.06 7.55
N ILE A 148 -32.84 3.81 7.71
CA ILE A 148 -33.73 2.66 7.75
C ILE A 148 -34.67 2.74 8.96
N HIS A 149 -34.16 3.11 10.13
CA HIS A 149 -34.94 3.26 11.35
C HIS A 149 -35.99 4.38 11.26
N GLN A 150 -35.66 5.46 10.60
CA GLN A 150 -36.52 6.66 10.48
C GLN A 150 -37.48 6.62 9.28
N GLY A 151 -37.83 5.45 8.80
CA GLY A 151 -38.84 5.28 7.79
C GLY A 151 -38.35 4.73 6.46
N ASN A 152 -37.03 4.65 6.23
CA ASN A 152 -36.43 4.03 5.03
C ASN A 152 -37.05 4.53 3.71
N GLU A 153 -37.11 5.84 3.54
CA GLU A 153 -37.71 6.50 2.36
C GLU A 153 -37.08 6.00 1.05
N LEU A 154 -35.77 5.74 1.03
CA LEU A 154 -35.07 5.26 -0.14
C LEU A 154 -35.35 3.79 -0.49
N GLY A 155 -36.02 3.07 0.41
CA GLY A 155 -36.34 1.65 0.19
C GLY A 155 -35.12 0.73 0.20
N ILE A 156 -34.16 1.03 1.04
CA ILE A 156 -32.94 0.19 1.17
C ILE A 156 -33.34 -1.20 1.66
N ASP A 157 -32.86 -2.23 0.95
CA ASP A 157 -32.99 -3.62 1.41
C ASP A 157 -31.89 -3.89 2.45
N GLN A 158 -32.28 -4.08 3.70
CA GLN A 158 -31.32 -4.29 4.81
C GLN A 158 -30.44 -5.52 4.64
N ARG A 159 -30.86 -6.49 3.79
CA ARG A 159 -30.06 -7.68 3.47
C ARG A 159 -29.07 -7.43 2.33
N ARG A 160 -29.13 -6.26 1.69
CA ARG A 160 -28.28 -5.89 0.55
C ARG A 160 -27.40 -4.69 0.84
N ILE A 161 -27.16 -4.38 2.10
CA ILE A 161 -26.21 -3.36 2.50
C ILE A 161 -24.82 -3.99 2.43
N GLU A 162 -23.95 -3.39 1.62
CA GLU A 162 -22.57 -3.86 1.44
C GLU A 162 -21.58 -3.07 2.30
N TRP A 163 -21.95 -1.89 2.73
CA TRP A 163 -21.11 -1.04 3.56
C TRP A 163 -20.95 -1.65 4.95
N LYS A 164 -19.69 -1.87 5.36
CA LYS A 164 -19.35 -2.44 6.67
C LYS A 164 -18.70 -1.40 7.57
N ARG A 165 -18.76 -1.63 8.86
CA ARG A 165 -17.99 -0.88 9.84
C ARG A 165 -16.51 -1.24 9.74
N VAL A 166 -15.64 -0.45 10.37
CA VAL A 166 -14.21 -0.72 10.38
C VAL A 166 -13.61 -0.48 11.76
N LEU A 167 -12.48 -1.14 11.98
CA LEU A 167 -11.65 -0.97 13.17
C LEU A 167 -10.19 -1.17 12.76
N ASP A 168 -9.28 -0.33 13.26
CA ASP A 168 -7.86 -0.48 12.95
C ASP A 168 -7.19 -1.48 13.90
N MET A 169 -7.64 -2.72 13.85
CA MET A 169 -7.11 -3.84 14.64
C MET A 169 -7.48 -5.15 13.95
N ASN A 170 -6.65 -6.17 14.12
CA ASN A 170 -6.97 -7.53 13.70
C ASN A 170 -7.94 -8.14 14.72
N ASP A 171 -9.19 -8.37 14.30
CA ASP A 171 -10.20 -8.92 15.20
C ASP A 171 -11.20 -9.81 14.45
N ARG A 172 -10.91 -11.11 14.37
CA ARG A 172 -11.76 -12.07 13.64
C ARG A 172 -13.16 -12.21 14.22
N ALA A 173 -13.35 -11.86 15.49
CA ALA A 173 -14.66 -11.96 16.14
C ALA A 173 -15.66 -10.93 15.57
N LEU A 174 -15.18 -9.88 14.92
CA LEU A 174 -16.01 -8.84 14.34
C LEU A 174 -16.39 -9.07 12.87
N ARG A 175 -15.95 -10.17 12.26
CA ARG A 175 -16.24 -10.43 10.83
C ARG A 175 -17.72 -10.49 10.53
N HIS A 176 -18.52 -11.04 11.43
CA HIS A 176 -19.97 -11.12 11.31
C HIS A 176 -20.60 -10.76 12.66
N VAL A 177 -21.40 -9.72 12.68
CA VAL A 177 -22.09 -9.22 13.89
C VAL A 177 -23.54 -8.89 13.56
N ASN A 178 -24.37 -8.87 14.59
CA ASN A 178 -25.74 -8.37 14.48
C ASN A 178 -25.81 -6.98 15.10
N VAL A 179 -26.39 -6.03 14.39
CA VAL A 179 -26.61 -4.66 14.88
C VAL A 179 -28.10 -4.36 14.99
N GLY A 180 -28.46 -3.32 15.74
CA GLY A 180 -29.85 -2.89 15.89
C GLY A 180 -30.69 -3.73 16.85
N LEU A 181 -30.07 -4.55 17.69
CA LEU A 181 -30.77 -5.34 18.70
C LEU A 181 -31.26 -4.45 19.88
N GLY A 182 -32.22 -4.92 20.63
CA GLY A 182 -32.72 -4.24 21.82
C GLY A 182 -34.11 -3.64 21.68
N GLY A 183 -34.86 -4.02 20.66
CA GLY A 183 -36.24 -3.62 20.42
C GLY A 183 -36.41 -2.43 19.49
N PRO A 184 -37.68 -2.02 19.23
CA PRO A 184 -38.01 -1.06 18.18
C PRO A 184 -37.39 0.33 18.31
N THR A 185 -36.95 0.72 19.50
CA THR A 185 -36.32 2.02 19.72
C THR A 185 -34.83 2.04 19.38
N ASN A 186 -34.23 0.88 19.17
CA ASN A 186 -32.77 0.74 18.92
C ASN A 186 -32.39 0.54 17.47
N GLY A 187 -33.33 0.62 16.55
CA GLY A 187 -33.07 0.45 15.13
C GLY A 187 -33.69 -0.81 14.57
N VAL A 188 -33.25 -1.19 13.37
CA VAL A 188 -33.74 -2.38 12.67
C VAL A 188 -32.62 -3.43 12.68
N PRO A 189 -32.86 -4.62 13.27
CA PRO A 189 -31.86 -5.67 13.32
C PRO A 189 -31.41 -6.10 11.91
N ARG A 190 -30.10 -6.20 11.75
CA ARG A 190 -29.50 -6.72 10.52
C ARG A 190 -28.12 -7.31 10.79
N GLU A 191 -27.66 -8.12 9.87
CA GLU A 191 -26.29 -8.58 9.84
C GLU A 191 -25.38 -7.45 9.35
N ASP A 192 -24.25 -7.28 10.00
CA ASP A 192 -23.16 -6.38 9.61
C ASP A 192 -21.84 -7.12 9.79
N GLY A 193 -20.75 -6.43 9.68
CA GLY A 193 -19.40 -6.93 9.95
C GLY A 193 -18.43 -5.77 10.00
N PHE A 194 -17.20 -6.08 10.38
CA PHE A 194 -16.12 -5.10 10.39
C PHE A 194 -15.02 -5.52 9.42
N ASN A 195 -14.52 -4.56 8.66
CA ASN A 195 -13.25 -4.68 7.95
C ASN A 195 -12.16 -3.97 8.75
N ILE A 196 -10.90 -4.25 8.48
CA ILE A 196 -9.82 -3.43 9.01
C ILE A 196 -9.83 -2.07 8.29
N THR A 197 -9.52 -1.00 9.01
CA THR A 197 -9.61 0.38 8.47
C THR A 197 -8.87 0.56 7.14
N VAL A 198 -7.71 -0.08 6.98
CA VAL A 198 -6.90 0.00 5.75
C VAL A 198 -7.52 -0.71 4.54
N ALA A 199 -8.57 -1.50 4.75
CA ALA A 199 -9.34 -2.12 3.67
C ALA A 199 -10.57 -1.28 3.28
N SER A 200 -10.83 -0.18 3.99
CA SER A 200 -12.03 0.64 3.74
C SER A 200 -11.96 1.40 2.43
N GLU A 201 -13.12 1.60 1.83
CA GLU A 201 -13.23 2.46 0.64
C GLU A 201 -12.88 3.92 0.97
N ILE A 202 -13.16 4.39 2.19
CA ILE A 202 -12.77 5.74 2.63
C ILE A 202 -11.25 5.92 2.57
N MET A 203 -10.49 4.92 3.01
CA MET A 203 -9.02 4.94 2.91
C MET A 203 -8.58 5.06 1.44
N ALA A 204 -9.16 4.25 0.56
CA ALA A 204 -8.85 4.30 -0.87
C ALA A 204 -9.22 5.64 -1.50
N ILE A 205 -10.37 6.18 -1.17
CA ILE A 205 -10.83 7.49 -1.65
C ILE A 205 -9.87 8.60 -1.22
N LEU A 206 -9.46 8.62 0.05
CA LEU A 206 -8.50 9.61 0.54
C LEU A 206 -7.19 9.53 -0.26
N CYS A 207 -6.71 8.32 -0.51
CA CYS A 207 -5.46 8.11 -1.26
C CYS A 207 -5.56 8.48 -2.75
N LEU A 208 -6.76 8.46 -3.33
CA LEU A 208 -6.96 8.75 -4.76
C LEU A 208 -7.53 10.14 -5.02
N SER A 209 -7.76 10.93 -3.98
CA SER A 209 -8.31 12.29 -4.09
C SER A 209 -7.22 13.34 -4.25
N ARG A 210 -7.51 14.40 -5.01
CA ARG A 210 -6.58 15.49 -5.32
C ARG A 210 -6.91 16.81 -4.61
N SER A 211 -8.08 16.89 -3.99
CA SER A 211 -8.58 18.09 -3.32
C SER A 211 -9.75 17.72 -2.42
N ILE A 212 -10.19 18.65 -1.58
CA ILE A 212 -11.42 18.45 -0.79
C ILE A 212 -12.64 18.30 -1.70
N LYS A 213 -12.70 19.06 -2.79
CA LYS A 213 -13.80 18.93 -3.75
C LYS A 213 -13.81 17.53 -4.37
N ASP A 214 -12.68 17.03 -4.82
CA ASP A 214 -12.55 15.69 -5.39
C ASP A 214 -12.89 14.61 -4.36
N LEU A 215 -12.43 14.75 -3.11
CA LEU A 215 -12.78 13.88 -1.99
C LEU A 215 -14.30 13.79 -1.82
N LYS A 216 -14.95 14.94 -1.77
CA LYS A 216 -16.40 15.04 -1.60
C LYS A 216 -17.16 14.41 -2.77
N ASP A 217 -16.72 14.67 -4.01
CA ASP A 217 -17.32 14.08 -5.21
C ASP A 217 -17.18 12.55 -5.20
N LYS A 218 -16.01 12.03 -4.84
CA LYS A 218 -15.77 10.59 -4.72
C LYS A 218 -16.65 9.96 -3.64
N ILE A 219 -16.71 10.57 -2.46
CA ILE A 219 -17.56 10.11 -1.37
C ILE A 219 -19.03 10.05 -1.81
N SER A 220 -19.49 11.05 -2.56
CA SER A 220 -20.88 11.10 -3.02
C SER A 220 -21.25 9.90 -3.89
N ARG A 221 -20.30 9.33 -4.63
CA ARG A 221 -20.52 8.18 -5.52
C ARG A 221 -20.47 6.81 -4.84
N ILE A 222 -20.07 6.73 -3.58
CA ILE A 222 -20.03 5.45 -2.85
C ILE A 222 -21.39 4.77 -2.95
N THR A 223 -21.40 3.52 -3.36
CA THR A 223 -22.58 2.65 -3.34
C THR A 223 -22.60 1.91 -2.01
N ILE A 224 -23.61 2.16 -1.17
CA ILE A 224 -23.70 1.57 0.16
C ILE A 224 -24.45 0.23 0.17
N GLY A 225 -25.25 0.00 -0.83
CA GLY A 225 -26.10 -1.17 -0.96
C GLY A 225 -27.16 -0.93 -2.03
N TYR A 226 -28.25 -1.70 -1.96
CA TYR A 226 -29.28 -1.71 -3.00
C TYR A 226 -30.67 -1.63 -2.40
N THR A 227 -31.61 -1.12 -3.19
CA THR A 227 -33.04 -1.17 -2.87
C THR A 227 -33.56 -2.61 -3.07
N ARG A 228 -34.81 -2.85 -2.66
CA ARG A 228 -35.48 -4.12 -2.93
C ARG A 228 -35.58 -4.44 -4.42
N ASP A 229 -35.66 -3.39 -5.25
CA ASP A 229 -35.64 -3.50 -6.72
C ASP A 229 -34.22 -3.61 -7.28
N ARG A 230 -33.20 -3.76 -6.43
CA ARG A 230 -31.78 -3.90 -6.79
C ARG A 230 -31.16 -2.69 -7.46
N LYS A 231 -31.69 -1.49 -7.19
CA LYS A 231 -31.08 -0.23 -7.64
C LYS A 231 -30.01 0.19 -6.64
N PRO A 232 -28.84 0.65 -7.11
CA PRO A 232 -27.83 1.16 -6.21
C PRO A 232 -28.31 2.34 -5.37
N VAL A 233 -27.93 2.37 -4.10
CA VAL A 233 -28.13 3.50 -3.21
C VAL A 233 -26.76 4.10 -2.91
N THR A 234 -26.63 5.40 -3.13
CA THR A 234 -25.36 6.10 -2.98
C THR A 234 -25.35 7.00 -1.75
N VAL A 235 -24.16 7.44 -1.35
CA VAL A 235 -24.01 8.47 -0.29
C VAL A 235 -24.73 9.76 -0.70
N ALA A 236 -24.69 10.11 -1.98
CA ALA A 236 -25.43 11.29 -2.48
C ALA A 236 -26.93 11.18 -2.22
N ASP A 237 -27.50 9.97 -2.34
CA ASP A 237 -28.91 9.72 -2.01
C ASP A 237 -29.21 9.97 -0.53
N LEU A 238 -28.26 9.66 0.36
CA LEU A 238 -28.35 9.95 1.79
C LEU A 238 -28.00 11.39 2.14
N LYS A 239 -27.40 12.15 1.21
CA LYS A 239 -27.04 13.57 1.35
C LYS A 239 -26.02 13.84 2.48
N VAL A 240 -25.10 12.91 2.75
CA VAL A 240 -24.14 13.00 3.87
C VAL A 240 -22.69 13.17 3.43
N GLN A 241 -22.42 13.32 2.12
CA GLN A 241 -21.05 13.47 1.62
C GLN A 241 -20.31 14.66 2.23
N GLY A 242 -21.02 15.75 2.49
CA GLY A 242 -20.42 16.95 3.10
C GLY A 242 -20.00 16.69 4.55
N ALA A 243 -20.82 15.97 5.32
CA ALA A 243 -20.49 15.62 6.71
C ALA A 243 -19.27 14.71 6.78
N LEU A 244 -19.20 13.71 5.88
CA LEU A 244 -18.05 12.80 5.83
C LEU A 244 -16.78 13.53 5.40
N ALA A 245 -16.87 14.39 4.40
CA ALA A 245 -15.74 15.21 3.95
C ALA A 245 -15.24 16.14 5.07
N MET A 246 -16.15 16.68 5.88
CA MET A 246 -15.79 17.53 7.03
C MET A 246 -14.98 16.75 8.07
N ILE A 247 -15.33 15.50 8.35
CA ILE A 247 -14.56 14.63 9.25
C ILE A 247 -13.13 14.42 8.72
N LEU A 248 -12.98 14.38 7.39
CA LEU A 248 -11.71 14.07 6.71
C LEU A 248 -10.90 15.32 6.31
N LYS A 249 -11.36 16.52 6.62
CA LYS A 249 -10.77 17.75 6.09
C LYS A 249 -9.29 17.97 6.44
N ASP A 250 -8.84 17.48 7.59
CA ASP A 250 -7.44 17.55 7.99
C ASP A 250 -6.67 16.28 7.60
N ALA A 251 -7.34 15.13 7.59
CA ALA A 251 -6.74 13.87 7.18
C ALA A 251 -6.29 13.86 5.71
N ILE A 252 -6.91 14.68 4.87
CA ILE A 252 -6.54 14.75 3.45
C ILE A 252 -5.17 15.43 3.23
N LYS A 253 -4.68 16.19 4.19
CA LYS A 253 -3.37 16.87 4.09
C LYS A 253 -2.25 15.88 4.35
N PRO A 254 -1.20 15.82 3.48
CA PRO A 254 -0.06 14.95 3.71
C PRO A 254 0.70 15.30 4.98
N ASN A 255 1.32 14.30 5.60
CA ASN A 255 2.10 14.43 6.82
C ASN A 255 3.58 14.49 6.49
N LEU A 256 4.27 15.53 6.95
CA LEU A 256 5.70 15.70 6.77
C LEU A 256 6.44 15.20 8.00
N VAL A 257 7.45 14.37 7.76
CA VAL A 257 8.40 13.85 8.74
C VAL A 257 9.80 13.80 8.11
N GLN A 258 10.74 13.12 8.73
CA GLN A 258 12.13 13.07 8.29
C GLN A 258 12.71 11.66 8.40
N SER A 259 13.67 11.33 7.53
CA SER A 259 14.54 10.18 7.76
C SER A 259 15.59 10.51 8.82
N ILE A 260 16.29 9.48 9.32
CA ILE A 260 17.41 9.68 10.26
C ILE A 260 18.43 10.67 9.67
N GLU A 261 18.68 10.61 8.37
CA GLU A 261 19.68 11.48 7.70
C GLU A 261 19.11 12.83 7.27
N GLY A 262 17.87 13.12 7.61
CA GLY A 262 17.25 14.42 7.35
C GLY A 262 16.58 14.55 5.98
N THR A 263 16.39 13.47 5.26
CA THR A 263 15.60 13.50 4.02
C THR A 263 14.14 13.75 4.34
N PRO A 264 13.49 14.75 3.73
CA PRO A 264 12.06 14.98 3.95
C PRO A 264 11.21 13.79 3.47
N ALA A 265 10.26 13.41 4.28
CA ALA A 265 9.38 12.27 4.00
C ALA A 265 7.91 12.67 4.18
N LEU A 266 7.07 12.25 3.25
CA LEU A 266 5.62 12.37 3.35
C LEU A 266 5.04 11.00 3.65
N VAL A 267 4.32 10.88 4.77
CA VAL A 267 3.64 9.66 5.19
C VAL A 267 2.14 9.93 5.17
N HIS A 268 1.40 9.27 4.26
CA HIS A 268 0.00 9.63 4.05
C HIS A 268 -0.79 8.50 3.41
N GLY A 269 -1.81 8.03 4.13
CA GLY A 269 -2.63 6.90 3.72
C GLY A 269 -1.91 5.56 3.83
N GLY A 270 -2.66 4.48 3.94
CA GLY A 270 -2.05 3.17 4.15
C GLY A 270 -2.89 1.98 3.69
N PRO A 271 -3.49 2.00 2.48
CA PRO A 271 -4.26 0.86 2.01
C PRO A 271 -3.35 -0.36 1.80
N PHE A 272 -3.83 -1.56 2.16
CA PHE A 272 -3.08 -2.79 1.94
C PHE A 272 -3.10 -3.19 0.46
N ALA A 273 -2.01 -3.78 -0.03
CA ALA A 273 -1.89 -4.14 -1.44
C ALA A 273 -2.50 -5.50 -1.79
N ASN A 274 -2.77 -6.37 -0.81
CA ASN A 274 -3.39 -7.67 -1.04
C ASN A 274 -4.93 -7.64 -0.95
N ILE A 275 -5.50 -6.54 -0.46
CA ILE A 275 -6.95 -6.37 -0.30
C ILE A 275 -7.47 -5.02 -0.81
N ALA A 276 -6.58 -4.07 -1.08
CA ALA A 276 -6.86 -2.75 -1.63
C ALA A 276 -5.77 -2.39 -2.65
N HIS A 277 -5.59 -1.11 -2.99
CA HIS A 277 -4.65 -0.76 -4.06
C HIS A 277 -3.20 -0.56 -3.61
N GLY A 278 -2.93 -0.49 -2.31
CA GLY A 278 -1.58 -0.63 -1.76
C GLY A 278 -0.60 0.51 -1.99
N CYS A 279 -1.09 1.70 -2.27
CA CYS A 279 -0.26 2.87 -2.57
C CYS A 279 -0.58 4.01 -1.60
N ASN A 280 0.43 4.79 -1.22
CA ASN A 280 0.18 6.04 -0.50
C ASN A 280 -0.58 7.03 -1.40
N SER A 281 -0.96 8.18 -0.83
CA SER A 281 -1.87 9.10 -1.52
C SER A 281 -1.25 9.74 -2.76
N ILE A 282 -2.11 10.06 -3.71
CA ILE A 282 -1.77 10.91 -4.86
C ILE A 282 -1.27 12.27 -4.37
N LEU A 283 -1.91 12.84 -3.34
CA LEU A 283 -1.52 14.13 -2.79
C LEU A 283 -0.09 14.13 -2.25
N ALA A 284 0.32 13.07 -1.54
CA ALA A 284 1.70 12.96 -1.06
C ALA A 284 2.69 12.91 -2.23
N THR A 285 2.44 12.07 -3.22
CA THR A 285 3.32 11.93 -4.38
C THR A 285 3.37 13.22 -5.22
N GLU A 286 2.23 13.83 -5.52
CA GLU A 286 2.16 15.06 -6.31
C GLU A 286 2.76 16.26 -5.57
N THR A 287 2.54 16.36 -4.26
CA THR A 287 3.17 17.41 -3.44
C THR A 287 4.71 17.26 -3.46
N ALA A 288 5.20 16.03 -3.31
CA ALA A 288 6.63 15.77 -3.39
C ALA A 288 7.20 16.10 -4.77
N ARG A 289 6.46 15.84 -5.85
CA ARG A 289 6.87 16.19 -7.22
C ARG A 289 6.94 17.69 -7.47
N ASP A 290 6.15 18.47 -6.74
CA ASP A 290 6.20 19.93 -6.80
C ASP A 290 7.33 20.52 -5.97
N LEU A 291 7.94 19.75 -5.07
CA LEU A 291 8.97 20.20 -4.13
C LEU A 291 10.36 19.63 -4.43
N ALA A 292 10.45 18.46 -5.00
CA ALA A 292 11.70 17.72 -5.19
C ALA A 292 11.90 17.30 -6.64
N ASP A 293 13.17 17.10 -7.03
CA ASP A 293 13.52 16.62 -8.38
C ASP A 293 13.31 15.12 -8.52
N ILE A 294 13.45 14.38 -7.42
CA ILE A 294 13.27 12.94 -7.36
C ILE A 294 12.31 12.61 -6.21
N VAL A 295 11.31 11.79 -6.48
CA VAL A 295 10.39 11.26 -5.49
C VAL A 295 10.52 9.75 -5.46
N VAL A 296 10.99 9.21 -4.34
CA VAL A 296 11.04 7.77 -4.12
C VAL A 296 9.76 7.37 -3.39
N THR A 297 9.02 6.43 -3.94
CA THR A 297 7.77 5.95 -3.33
C THR A 297 7.69 4.44 -3.42
N GLU A 298 6.77 3.83 -2.69
CA GLU A 298 6.60 2.39 -2.70
C GLU A 298 5.14 1.98 -2.96
N ALA A 299 4.99 0.74 -3.40
CA ALA A 299 3.70 0.05 -3.43
C ALA A 299 3.84 -1.28 -2.70
N GLY A 300 2.76 -1.76 -2.09
CA GLY A 300 2.82 -2.93 -1.21
C GLY A 300 3.14 -4.24 -1.93
N PHE A 301 3.89 -5.09 -1.27
CA PHE A 301 4.28 -6.43 -1.74
C PHE A 301 5.03 -6.41 -3.08
N GLY A 302 4.68 -7.31 -4.00
CA GLY A 302 5.42 -7.49 -5.23
C GLY A 302 4.80 -6.82 -6.45
N SER A 303 5.41 -7.05 -7.60
CA SER A 303 4.97 -6.47 -8.87
C SER A 303 3.57 -6.91 -9.27
N ASP A 304 3.14 -8.07 -8.79
CA ASP A 304 1.83 -8.66 -9.08
C ASP A 304 0.69 -8.02 -8.28
N LEU A 305 1.01 -7.33 -7.20
CA LEU A 305 0.03 -6.62 -6.35
C LEU A 305 0.24 -5.11 -6.40
N GLY A 306 1.12 -4.59 -5.56
CA GLY A 306 1.28 -3.15 -5.41
C GLY A 306 1.73 -2.44 -6.67
N ALA A 307 2.73 -2.97 -7.38
CA ALA A 307 3.22 -2.30 -8.59
C ALA A 307 2.17 -2.30 -9.71
N GLU A 308 1.50 -3.41 -9.94
CA GLU A 308 0.41 -3.46 -10.95
C GLU A 308 -0.67 -2.42 -10.62
N LYS A 309 -1.08 -2.34 -9.35
CA LYS A 309 -2.10 -1.38 -8.91
C LYS A 309 -1.59 0.07 -8.94
N PHE A 310 -0.31 0.27 -8.66
CA PHE A 310 0.31 1.58 -8.84
C PHE A 310 0.20 2.05 -10.30
N MET A 311 0.50 1.16 -11.24
CA MET A 311 0.46 1.48 -12.68
C MET A 311 -0.98 1.64 -13.18
N ASP A 312 -1.86 0.70 -12.86
CA ASP A 312 -3.22 0.63 -13.42
C ASP A 312 -4.24 1.48 -12.68
N ILE A 313 -4.00 1.81 -11.40
CA ILE A 313 -4.93 2.60 -10.59
C ILE A 313 -4.35 3.97 -10.25
N LYS A 314 -3.26 4.02 -9.48
CA LYS A 314 -2.73 5.29 -8.96
C LYS A 314 -2.15 6.18 -10.07
N ALA A 315 -1.23 5.67 -10.87
CA ALA A 315 -0.60 6.44 -11.94
C ALA A 315 -1.59 6.85 -13.01
N ARG A 316 -2.53 5.97 -13.32
CA ARG A 316 -3.63 6.24 -14.26
C ARG A 316 -4.48 7.42 -13.76
N GLU A 317 -4.93 7.38 -12.51
CA GLU A 317 -5.75 8.43 -11.90
C GLU A 317 -4.99 9.75 -11.77
N ALA A 318 -3.74 9.69 -11.34
CA ALA A 318 -2.91 10.88 -11.14
C ALA A 318 -2.40 11.49 -12.44
N GLY A 319 -2.24 10.69 -13.49
CA GLY A 319 -1.78 11.15 -14.79
C GLY A 319 -0.27 11.37 -14.87
N PHE A 320 0.53 10.63 -14.09
CA PHE A 320 1.99 10.69 -14.20
C PHE A 320 2.59 9.34 -14.63
N ASP A 321 3.78 9.40 -15.21
CA ASP A 321 4.54 8.24 -15.63
C ASP A 321 5.67 7.98 -14.64
N PRO A 322 5.82 6.75 -14.10
CA PRO A 322 7.01 6.42 -13.32
C PRO A 322 8.27 6.47 -14.19
N ALA A 323 9.34 7.06 -13.66
CA ALA A 323 10.60 7.21 -14.40
C ALA A 323 11.49 5.98 -14.28
N ALA A 324 11.37 5.24 -13.18
CA ALA A 324 12.13 4.01 -12.93
C ALA A 324 11.37 3.16 -11.90
N VAL A 325 11.65 1.87 -11.89
CA VAL A 325 11.12 0.94 -10.88
C VAL A 325 12.28 0.14 -10.30
N VAL A 326 12.36 0.12 -8.98
CA VAL A 326 13.32 -0.71 -8.24
C VAL A 326 12.59 -1.96 -7.77
N VAL A 327 13.15 -3.13 -8.06
CA VAL A 327 12.64 -4.42 -7.62
C VAL A 327 13.56 -4.96 -6.52
N VAL A 328 13.08 -4.98 -5.30
CA VAL A 328 13.86 -5.49 -4.15
C VAL A 328 13.85 -7.01 -4.17
N ALA A 329 15.04 -7.60 -4.04
CA ALA A 329 15.24 -9.03 -3.91
C ALA A 329 16.06 -9.31 -2.65
N THR A 330 15.83 -10.47 -2.03
CA THR A 330 16.68 -10.98 -0.95
C THR A 330 17.13 -12.38 -1.26
N ILE A 331 18.32 -12.72 -0.81
CA ILE A 331 18.85 -14.07 -0.98
C ILE A 331 17.94 -15.11 -0.29
N ARG A 332 17.43 -14.79 0.90
CA ARG A 332 16.53 -15.70 1.61
C ARG A 332 15.22 -15.95 0.86
N ALA A 333 14.64 -14.92 0.24
CA ALA A 333 13.43 -15.10 -0.56
C ALA A 333 13.70 -15.96 -1.79
N LEU A 334 14.82 -15.74 -2.47
CA LEU A 334 15.24 -16.57 -3.60
C LEU A 334 15.42 -18.03 -3.18
N LYS A 335 16.06 -18.29 -2.04
CA LYS A 335 16.21 -19.65 -1.52
C LYS A 335 14.87 -20.30 -1.17
N MET A 336 13.97 -19.55 -0.56
CA MET A 336 12.63 -20.05 -0.25
C MET A 336 11.85 -20.42 -1.51
N HIS A 337 11.89 -19.58 -2.53
CA HIS A 337 11.28 -19.88 -3.82
C HIS A 337 11.98 -21.00 -4.58
N GLY A 338 13.21 -21.31 -4.21
CA GLY A 338 13.97 -22.46 -4.68
C GLY A 338 13.72 -23.76 -3.88
N GLY A 339 12.80 -23.73 -2.92
CA GLY A 339 12.38 -24.91 -2.18
C GLY A 339 12.99 -25.08 -0.80
N VAL A 340 13.77 -24.10 -0.29
CA VAL A 340 14.38 -24.20 1.06
C VAL A 340 13.32 -23.85 2.12
N ALA A 341 13.22 -24.71 3.15
CA ALA A 341 12.34 -24.48 4.28
C ALA A 341 12.80 -23.26 5.11
N LYS A 342 11.84 -22.57 5.72
CA LYS A 342 12.06 -21.35 6.52
C LYS A 342 13.21 -21.49 7.53
N ASP A 343 13.31 -22.63 8.20
CA ASP A 343 14.31 -22.83 9.25
C ASP A 343 15.74 -23.03 8.72
N ASN A 344 15.90 -23.26 7.43
CA ASN A 344 17.19 -23.52 6.78
C ASN A 344 17.67 -22.36 5.88
N LEU A 345 17.00 -21.21 5.90
CA LEU A 345 17.33 -20.07 5.03
C LEU A 345 18.67 -19.41 5.33
N LYS A 346 19.23 -19.64 6.53
CA LYS A 346 20.54 -19.07 6.93
C LYS A 346 21.73 -19.84 6.38
N GLU A 347 21.52 -21.08 5.91
CA GLU A 347 22.58 -21.91 5.35
C GLU A 347 22.84 -21.54 3.90
N GLU A 348 24.13 -21.49 3.49
CA GLU A 348 24.46 -21.24 2.09
C GLU A 348 23.82 -22.31 1.19
N ASN A 349 23.18 -21.87 0.12
CA ASN A 349 22.56 -22.75 -0.86
C ASN A 349 22.42 -22.06 -2.22
N VAL A 350 23.51 -22.05 -2.98
CA VAL A 350 23.55 -21.43 -4.32
C VAL A 350 22.57 -22.12 -5.29
N GLU A 351 22.42 -23.44 -5.19
CA GLU A 351 21.50 -24.19 -6.07
C GLU A 351 20.04 -23.77 -5.83
N ALA A 352 19.68 -23.50 -4.59
CA ALA A 352 18.33 -23.00 -4.27
C ALA A 352 18.12 -21.57 -4.81
N VAL A 353 19.14 -20.72 -4.76
CA VAL A 353 19.11 -19.39 -5.36
C VAL A 353 18.85 -19.50 -6.86
N LYS A 354 19.56 -20.40 -7.56
CA LYS A 354 19.36 -20.68 -8.99
C LYS A 354 17.93 -21.12 -9.27
N ALA A 355 17.39 -22.04 -8.46
CA ALA A 355 16.04 -22.53 -8.65
C ALA A 355 14.99 -21.45 -8.39
N GLY A 356 15.23 -20.55 -7.44
CA GLY A 356 14.30 -19.48 -7.06
C GLY A 356 14.38 -18.23 -7.90
N ILE A 357 15.41 -18.07 -8.73
CA ILE A 357 15.61 -16.86 -9.54
C ILE A 357 14.43 -16.60 -10.50
N VAL A 358 13.68 -17.62 -10.86
CA VAL A 358 12.52 -17.51 -11.74
C VAL A 358 11.45 -16.59 -11.18
N ASN A 359 11.34 -16.52 -9.85
CA ASN A 359 10.41 -15.57 -9.20
C ASN A 359 10.83 -14.13 -9.48
N LEU A 360 12.09 -13.80 -9.23
CA LEU A 360 12.63 -12.47 -9.51
C LEU A 360 12.51 -12.13 -11.00
N GLU A 361 12.83 -13.07 -11.87
CA GLU A 361 12.76 -12.88 -13.32
C GLU A 361 11.34 -12.49 -13.77
N ARG A 362 10.31 -13.14 -13.24
CA ARG A 362 8.93 -12.78 -13.57
C ARG A 362 8.58 -11.37 -13.08
N HIS A 363 9.00 -10.99 -11.86
CA HIS A 363 8.77 -9.64 -11.36
C HIS A 363 9.47 -8.59 -12.24
N VAL A 364 10.68 -8.84 -12.64
CA VAL A 364 11.43 -7.96 -13.56
C VAL A 364 10.69 -7.84 -14.91
N ASN A 365 10.26 -8.96 -15.47
CA ASN A 365 9.54 -8.97 -16.75
C ASN A 365 8.17 -8.29 -16.63
N ASN A 366 7.50 -8.40 -15.49
CA ASN A 366 6.24 -7.69 -15.23
C ASN A 366 6.41 -6.18 -15.34
N ILE A 367 7.49 -5.64 -14.79
CA ILE A 367 7.77 -4.20 -14.86
C ILE A 367 8.01 -3.78 -16.33
N LYS A 368 8.77 -4.59 -17.08
CA LYS A 368 9.03 -4.31 -18.50
C LYS A 368 7.74 -4.27 -19.33
N LYS A 369 6.74 -5.05 -18.97
CA LYS A 369 5.43 -5.05 -19.66
C LYS A 369 4.70 -3.73 -19.55
N PHE A 370 4.95 -2.95 -18.50
CA PHE A 370 4.43 -1.59 -18.35
C PHE A 370 5.26 -0.54 -19.09
N GLY A 371 6.34 -0.93 -19.75
CA GLY A 371 7.20 -0.02 -20.52
C GLY A 371 8.19 0.77 -19.68
N VAL A 372 8.51 0.33 -18.48
CA VAL A 372 9.46 0.97 -17.58
C VAL A 372 10.66 0.07 -17.34
N GLU A 373 11.85 0.65 -17.24
CA GLU A 373 13.09 -0.09 -17.00
C GLU A 373 13.23 -0.46 -15.53
N PRO A 374 13.35 -1.77 -15.19
CA PRO A 374 13.58 -2.20 -13.82
C PRO A 374 15.05 -2.12 -13.42
N VAL A 375 15.29 -1.84 -12.13
CA VAL A 375 16.59 -1.93 -11.48
C VAL A 375 16.43 -2.85 -10.29
N VAL A 376 17.20 -3.93 -10.20
CA VAL A 376 17.13 -4.87 -9.08
C VAL A 376 18.01 -4.38 -7.93
N ALA A 377 17.46 -4.37 -6.74
CA ALA A 377 18.20 -4.09 -5.51
C ALA A 377 18.27 -5.37 -4.67
N ILE A 378 19.46 -5.90 -4.47
CA ILE A 378 19.66 -6.98 -3.50
C ILE A 378 19.76 -6.34 -2.13
N ASN A 379 18.79 -6.57 -1.26
CA ASN A 379 18.83 -6.10 0.12
C ASN A 379 19.65 -7.09 0.95
N ALA A 380 20.85 -6.69 1.37
CA ALA A 380 21.81 -7.55 2.04
C ALA A 380 21.38 -7.89 3.47
N PHE A 381 21.56 -9.14 3.86
CA PHE A 381 21.40 -9.64 5.22
C PHE A 381 22.68 -10.35 5.67
N ILE A 382 22.88 -10.44 6.99
CA ILE A 382 24.12 -10.93 7.60
C ILE A 382 24.50 -12.36 7.18
N HIS A 383 23.52 -13.20 6.84
CA HIS A 383 23.76 -14.59 6.47
C HIS A 383 23.94 -14.81 4.96
N ASP A 384 23.85 -13.74 4.15
CA ASP A 384 24.06 -13.83 2.71
C ASP A 384 25.54 -14.09 2.42
N THR A 385 25.82 -15.05 1.53
CA THR A 385 27.21 -15.35 1.14
C THR A 385 27.56 -14.68 -0.18
N ASP A 386 28.86 -14.44 -0.40
CA ASP A 386 29.36 -13.87 -1.64
C ASP A 386 28.98 -14.71 -2.85
N ALA A 387 29.03 -16.05 -2.73
CA ALA A 387 28.67 -16.94 -3.82
C ALA A 387 27.19 -16.81 -4.21
N GLU A 388 26.30 -16.67 -3.24
CA GLU A 388 24.88 -16.48 -3.48
C GLU A 388 24.61 -15.14 -4.17
N VAL A 389 25.22 -14.06 -3.68
CA VAL A 389 25.09 -12.71 -4.26
C VAL A 389 25.67 -12.67 -5.67
N GLU A 390 26.85 -13.24 -5.90
CA GLU A 390 27.48 -13.26 -7.21
C GLU A 390 26.68 -14.03 -8.25
N TYR A 391 25.97 -15.08 -7.85
CA TYR A 391 25.07 -15.76 -8.78
C TYR A 391 23.98 -14.81 -9.30
N VAL A 392 23.34 -14.05 -8.41
CA VAL A 392 22.27 -13.12 -8.79
C VAL A 392 22.82 -12.00 -9.67
N LYS A 393 24.01 -11.48 -9.35
CA LYS A 393 24.67 -10.45 -10.19
C LYS A 393 25.00 -10.99 -11.59
N SER A 394 25.48 -12.24 -11.69
CA SER A 394 25.76 -12.88 -12.98
C SER A 394 24.49 -13.09 -13.78
N TRP A 395 23.41 -13.54 -13.15
CA TRP A 395 22.11 -13.66 -13.81
C TRP A 395 21.65 -12.30 -14.38
N ALA A 396 21.77 -11.23 -13.60
CA ALA A 396 21.36 -9.90 -14.03
C ALA A 396 22.17 -9.44 -15.24
N LYS A 397 23.48 -9.67 -15.24
CA LYS A 397 24.36 -9.33 -16.35
C LYS A 397 23.98 -10.10 -17.62
N GLU A 398 23.74 -11.40 -17.50
CA GLU A 398 23.33 -12.26 -18.64
C GLU A 398 21.97 -11.86 -19.22
N ASN A 399 21.09 -11.30 -18.40
CA ASN A 399 19.74 -10.89 -18.80
C ASN A 399 19.61 -9.38 -19.05
N ASP A 400 20.72 -8.66 -19.07
CA ASP A 400 20.78 -7.21 -19.30
C ASP A 400 19.88 -6.43 -18.32
N VAL A 401 19.96 -6.78 -17.03
CA VAL A 401 19.23 -6.15 -15.95
C VAL A 401 20.21 -5.39 -15.05
N ARG A 402 19.93 -4.12 -14.78
CA ARG A 402 20.71 -3.35 -13.82
C ARG A 402 20.49 -3.89 -12.42
N ILE A 403 21.56 -4.01 -11.65
CA ILE A 403 21.51 -4.58 -10.31
C ILE A 403 22.52 -3.88 -9.40
N ALA A 404 22.16 -3.74 -8.13
CA ALA A 404 23.05 -3.23 -7.09
C ALA A 404 22.80 -3.98 -5.78
N LEU A 405 23.85 -4.23 -5.01
CA LEU A 405 23.76 -4.69 -3.64
C LEU A 405 23.55 -3.46 -2.74
N THR A 406 22.62 -3.54 -1.79
CA THR A 406 22.38 -2.47 -0.82
C THR A 406 22.62 -2.96 0.59
N GLU A 407 23.20 -2.08 1.41
CA GLU A 407 23.47 -2.31 2.83
C GLU A 407 22.90 -1.16 3.66
N VAL A 408 21.72 -0.67 3.30
CA VAL A 408 21.13 0.54 3.88
C VAL A 408 20.66 0.37 5.31
N TRP A 409 20.26 -0.84 5.72
CA TRP A 409 19.89 -1.09 7.11
C TRP A 409 21.06 -0.76 8.04
N GLU A 410 22.24 -1.23 7.70
CA GLU A 410 23.46 -1.06 8.53
C GLU A 410 24.14 0.31 8.33
N LYS A 411 24.16 0.79 7.08
CA LYS A 411 25.00 1.95 6.68
C LYS A 411 24.21 3.21 6.30
N GLY A 412 22.87 3.14 6.33
CA GLY A 412 22.05 4.25 5.87
C GLY A 412 22.24 4.57 4.40
N GLY A 413 22.14 5.84 4.04
CA GLY A 413 22.24 6.27 2.64
C GLY A 413 23.53 5.88 1.93
N LYS A 414 24.65 5.86 2.64
CA LYS A 414 25.93 5.40 2.07
C LYS A 414 25.88 3.98 1.54
N GLY A 415 25.10 3.14 2.19
CA GLY A 415 24.89 1.75 1.76
C GLY A 415 24.03 1.60 0.52
N GLY A 416 23.41 2.67 0.04
CA GLY A 416 22.53 2.67 -1.14
C GLY A 416 23.07 3.46 -2.34
N VAL A 417 24.28 3.99 -2.25
CA VAL A 417 24.83 4.85 -3.32
C VAL A 417 24.97 4.10 -4.65
N GLU A 418 25.39 2.83 -4.63
CA GLU A 418 25.48 2.03 -5.85
C GLU A 418 24.09 1.90 -6.50
N LEU A 419 23.05 1.62 -5.74
CA LEU A 419 21.68 1.54 -6.24
C LEU A 419 21.23 2.90 -6.80
N ALA A 420 21.48 3.98 -6.07
CA ALA A 420 21.12 5.32 -6.51
C ALA A 420 21.75 5.66 -7.86
N ASN A 421 23.02 5.32 -8.06
CA ASN A 421 23.71 5.53 -9.34
C ASN A 421 23.10 4.71 -10.48
N LYS A 422 22.68 3.46 -10.20
CA LYS A 422 21.98 2.63 -11.20
C LYS A 422 20.63 3.24 -11.59
N VAL A 423 19.90 3.77 -10.63
CA VAL A 423 18.62 4.45 -10.90
C VAL A 423 18.84 5.72 -11.71
N LEU A 424 19.89 6.51 -11.41
CA LEU A 424 20.24 7.72 -12.17
C LEU A 424 20.55 7.43 -13.65
N GLU A 425 21.05 6.25 -13.96
CA GLU A 425 21.27 5.85 -15.35
C GLU A 425 19.97 5.72 -16.15
N VAL A 426 18.84 5.53 -15.47
CA VAL A 426 17.54 5.26 -16.10
C VAL A 426 16.60 6.46 -16.04
N ILE A 427 16.67 7.23 -14.95
CA ILE A 427 15.64 8.18 -14.55
C ILE A 427 15.35 9.28 -15.59
N ASP A 428 16.35 9.69 -16.36
CA ASP A 428 16.21 10.73 -17.38
C ASP A 428 16.04 10.17 -18.80
N GLN A 429 16.02 8.85 -18.94
CA GLN A 429 15.79 8.21 -20.24
C GLN A 429 14.28 8.20 -20.55
N PRO A 430 13.88 8.42 -21.80
CA PRO A 430 12.48 8.26 -22.17
C PRO A 430 12.06 6.79 -21.99
N ASN A 431 10.83 6.60 -21.54
CA ASN A 431 10.23 5.28 -21.44
C ASN A 431 8.91 5.22 -22.21
N SER A 432 8.34 4.04 -22.30
CA SER A 432 7.07 3.81 -23.01
C SER A 432 5.98 3.37 -22.03
N PHE A 433 5.95 3.97 -20.85
CA PHE A 433 4.96 3.62 -19.83
C PHE A 433 3.54 3.69 -20.37
N LYS A 434 2.78 2.64 -20.09
CA LYS A 434 1.33 2.60 -20.29
C LYS A 434 0.72 1.60 -19.32
N PRO A 435 -0.54 1.84 -18.89
CA PRO A 435 -1.28 0.83 -18.13
C PRO A 435 -1.46 -0.46 -18.92
N LEU A 436 -1.73 -1.55 -18.20
CA LEU A 436 -1.83 -2.89 -18.78
C LEU A 436 -3.02 -3.05 -19.74
N TYR A 437 -4.11 -2.34 -19.48
CA TYR A 437 -5.36 -2.49 -20.23
C TYR A 437 -6.05 -1.14 -20.40
N GLU A 438 -6.89 -1.04 -21.44
CA GLU A 438 -7.79 0.09 -21.65
C GLU A 438 -9.02 -0.06 -20.76
N LEU A 439 -9.53 1.06 -20.22
CA LEU A 439 -10.69 1.04 -19.31
C LEU A 439 -11.99 0.59 -20.01
N GLU A 440 -12.05 0.70 -21.33
CA GLU A 440 -13.21 0.33 -22.12
C GLU A 440 -13.39 -1.18 -22.29
N LEU A 441 -12.37 -1.98 -21.98
CA LEU A 441 -12.48 -3.44 -22.01
C LEU A 441 -13.53 -3.91 -20.97
N PRO A 442 -14.26 -4.99 -21.25
CA PRO A 442 -15.10 -5.62 -20.23
C PRO A 442 -14.29 -6.00 -18.98
N LEU A 443 -14.94 -5.96 -17.82
CA LEU A 443 -14.28 -6.27 -16.54
C LEU A 443 -13.59 -7.65 -16.57
N GLU A 444 -14.25 -8.67 -17.09
CA GLU A 444 -13.69 -10.02 -17.19
C GLU A 444 -12.42 -10.08 -18.04
N GLN A 445 -12.34 -9.26 -19.09
CA GLN A 445 -11.13 -9.19 -19.92
C GLN A 445 -9.97 -8.46 -19.24
N LYS A 446 -10.29 -7.43 -18.45
CA LYS A 446 -9.27 -6.75 -17.62
C LYS A 446 -8.65 -7.73 -16.62
N ILE A 447 -9.50 -8.51 -15.96
CA ILE A 447 -9.06 -9.53 -14.98
C ILE A 447 -8.21 -10.60 -15.68
N GLU A 448 -8.65 -11.09 -16.85
CA GLU A 448 -7.91 -12.07 -17.64
C GLU A 448 -6.52 -11.54 -18.03
N LYS A 449 -6.41 -10.27 -18.43
CA LYS A 449 -5.11 -9.67 -18.75
C LYS A 449 -4.16 -9.67 -17.56
N ILE A 450 -4.65 -9.29 -16.39
CA ILE A 450 -3.83 -9.30 -15.16
C ILE A 450 -3.35 -10.72 -14.87
N VAL A 451 -4.25 -11.69 -14.88
CA VAL A 451 -3.94 -13.08 -14.53
C VAL A 451 -3.00 -13.72 -15.55
N THR A 452 -3.23 -13.54 -16.84
CA THR A 452 -2.40 -14.17 -17.87
C THR A 452 -1.07 -13.45 -18.10
N GLU A 453 -1.05 -12.14 -18.11
CA GLU A 453 0.17 -11.38 -18.44
C GLU A 453 1.06 -11.11 -17.21
N ILE A 454 0.47 -10.88 -16.04
CA ILE A 454 1.23 -10.53 -14.84
C ILE A 454 1.46 -11.74 -13.93
N TYR A 455 0.43 -12.56 -13.73
CA TYR A 455 0.54 -13.71 -12.81
C TYR A 455 1.08 -14.97 -13.47
N GLY A 456 0.94 -15.11 -14.77
CA GLY A 456 1.35 -16.33 -15.49
C GLY A 456 0.30 -17.43 -15.48
N GLY A 457 -0.93 -17.12 -15.12
CA GLY A 457 -2.05 -18.05 -15.17
C GLY A 457 -2.53 -18.33 -16.57
N SER A 458 -3.28 -19.43 -16.75
CA SER A 458 -3.84 -19.84 -18.06
C SER A 458 -5.21 -19.25 -18.31
N LYS A 459 -6.04 -19.15 -17.29
CA LYS A 459 -7.41 -18.62 -17.40
C LYS A 459 -7.98 -18.19 -16.07
N VAL A 460 -9.10 -17.50 -16.15
CA VAL A 460 -9.90 -17.05 -15.00
C VAL A 460 -11.27 -17.70 -15.08
N THR A 461 -11.74 -18.23 -13.95
CA THR A 461 -13.11 -18.71 -13.81
C THR A 461 -13.84 -17.82 -12.81
N PHE A 462 -15.15 -17.70 -12.98
CA PHE A 462 -15.99 -16.87 -12.13
C PHE A 462 -17.05 -17.75 -11.47
N SER A 463 -17.20 -17.61 -10.15
CA SER A 463 -18.29 -18.27 -9.42
C SER A 463 -19.64 -17.81 -9.97
N SER A 464 -20.70 -18.55 -9.64
CA SER A 464 -22.07 -18.12 -10.03
C SER A 464 -22.40 -16.73 -9.51
N LYS A 465 -21.96 -16.40 -8.29
CA LYS A 465 -22.13 -15.07 -7.69
C LYS A 465 -21.38 -14.01 -8.49
N ALA A 466 -20.12 -14.26 -8.81
CA ALA A 466 -19.29 -13.34 -9.58
C ALA A 466 -19.85 -13.10 -11.00
N GLN A 467 -20.37 -14.14 -11.65
CA GLN A 467 -20.99 -13.99 -12.98
C GLN A 467 -22.21 -13.07 -12.93
N LYS A 468 -23.04 -13.21 -11.91
CA LYS A 468 -24.21 -12.34 -11.72
C LYS A 468 -23.77 -10.89 -11.44
N GLN A 469 -22.72 -10.72 -10.67
CA GLN A 469 -22.17 -9.40 -10.37
C GLN A 469 -21.57 -8.72 -11.60
N LEU A 470 -20.87 -9.45 -12.46
CA LEU A 470 -20.36 -8.93 -13.74
C LEU A 470 -21.50 -8.34 -14.58
N LYS A 471 -22.59 -9.06 -14.69
CA LYS A 471 -23.77 -8.58 -15.43
C LYS A 471 -24.38 -7.34 -14.76
N GLN A 472 -24.57 -7.39 -13.45
CA GLN A 472 -25.13 -6.27 -12.68
C GLN A 472 -24.27 -5.02 -12.82
N PHE A 473 -22.95 -5.14 -12.71
CA PHE A 473 -22.02 -4.02 -12.80
C PHE A 473 -22.03 -3.39 -14.19
N LYS A 474 -22.10 -4.22 -15.24
CA LYS A 474 -22.25 -3.73 -16.61
C LYS A 474 -23.56 -2.96 -16.78
N ASP A 475 -24.67 -3.51 -16.28
CA ASP A 475 -25.98 -2.85 -16.35
C ASP A 475 -26.01 -1.53 -15.59
N ASN A 476 -25.21 -1.40 -14.50
CA ASN A 476 -25.09 -0.18 -13.72
C ASN A 476 -24.09 0.82 -14.32
N GLY A 477 -23.44 0.49 -15.44
CA GLY A 477 -22.44 1.35 -16.06
C GLY A 477 -21.08 1.39 -15.34
N TRP A 478 -20.74 0.33 -14.60
CA TRP A 478 -19.51 0.23 -13.81
C TRP A 478 -18.39 -0.57 -14.48
N ASP A 479 -18.55 -0.92 -15.74
CA ASP A 479 -17.59 -1.74 -16.47
C ASP A 479 -16.36 -0.96 -16.97
N ASN A 480 -16.33 0.37 -16.80
CA ASN A 480 -15.18 1.20 -17.15
C ASN A 480 -14.18 1.42 -16.01
N TYR A 481 -14.41 0.82 -14.85
CA TYR A 481 -13.49 0.94 -13.73
C TYR A 481 -12.28 0.01 -13.87
N PRO A 482 -11.09 0.40 -13.36
CA PRO A 482 -9.97 -0.52 -13.24
C PRO A 482 -10.25 -1.61 -12.21
N ILE A 483 -9.45 -2.66 -12.27
CA ILE A 483 -9.55 -3.82 -11.38
C ILE A 483 -8.54 -3.72 -10.24
N CYS A 484 -9.00 -4.07 -9.04
CA CYS A 484 -8.17 -4.23 -7.85
C CYS A 484 -8.24 -5.68 -7.39
N MET A 485 -7.23 -6.48 -7.73
CA MET A 485 -7.19 -7.90 -7.36
C MET A 485 -6.89 -8.08 -5.88
N ALA A 486 -7.70 -8.84 -5.18
CA ALA A 486 -7.44 -9.27 -3.81
C ALA A 486 -6.94 -10.71 -3.83
N LYS A 487 -5.70 -10.93 -3.43
CA LYS A 487 -4.97 -12.18 -3.61
C LYS A 487 -3.89 -12.31 -2.55
N THR A 488 -3.44 -13.55 -2.29
CA THR A 488 -2.26 -13.79 -1.45
C THR A 488 -1.03 -13.06 -2.00
N GLN A 489 -0.21 -12.53 -1.12
CA GLN A 489 1.05 -11.89 -1.46
C GLN A 489 2.20 -12.89 -1.70
N TYR A 490 2.03 -14.13 -1.30
CA TYR A 490 3.13 -15.11 -1.26
C TYR A 490 3.31 -15.92 -2.55
N SER A 491 2.42 -15.78 -3.51
CA SER A 491 2.49 -16.47 -4.79
C SER A 491 1.90 -15.61 -5.90
N PHE A 492 2.32 -15.83 -7.15
CA PHE A 492 1.65 -15.27 -8.32
C PHE A 492 0.23 -15.83 -8.51
N SER A 493 -0.02 -17.06 -8.02
CA SER A 493 -1.35 -17.67 -8.04
C SER A 493 -2.19 -17.23 -6.82
N ASP A 494 -3.37 -17.77 -6.69
CA ASP A 494 -4.21 -17.62 -5.50
C ASP A 494 -3.93 -18.72 -4.44
N ASP A 495 -3.00 -19.63 -4.72
CA ASP A 495 -2.51 -20.67 -3.81
C ASP A 495 -1.13 -20.28 -3.29
N GLN A 496 -1.05 -19.87 -2.03
CA GLN A 496 0.20 -19.40 -1.41
C GLN A 496 1.30 -20.46 -1.32
N THR A 497 0.99 -21.74 -1.55
CA THR A 497 1.98 -22.83 -1.53
C THR A 497 2.74 -22.96 -2.85
N LEU A 498 2.26 -22.34 -3.93
CA LEU A 498 2.90 -22.37 -5.25
C LEU A 498 4.00 -21.32 -5.33
N LEU A 499 5.23 -21.74 -5.04
CA LEU A 499 6.41 -20.88 -5.00
C LEU A 499 7.06 -20.74 -6.39
N GLY A 500 8.05 -19.85 -6.48
CA GLY A 500 8.78 -19.63 -7.73
C GLY A 500 7.98 -18.83 -8.75
N ALA A 501 7.87 -19.36 -9.95
CA ALA A 501 7.09 -18.76 -11.03
C ALA A 501 6.11 -19.79 -11.60
N PRO A 502 5.04 -20.12 -10.86
CA PRO A 502 4.04 -21.07 -11.34
C PRO A 502 3.38 -20.56 -12.61
N SER A 503 3.01 -21.47 -13.51
CA SER A 503 2.34 -21.15 -14.76
C SER A 503 1.22 -22.16 -15.06
N GLY A 504 0.31 -21.79 -15.96
CA GLY A 504 -0.76 -22.68 -16.38
C GLY A 504 -1.86 -22.91 -15.34
N PHE A 505 -1.81 -22.23 -14.21
CA PHE A 505 -2.84 -22.34 -13.16
C PHE A 505 -4.08 -21.54 -13.55
N GLU A 506 -5.19 -21.88 -12.93
CA GLU A 506 -6.44 -21.12 -13.04
C GLU A 506 -6.65 -20.30 -11.77
N ILE A 507 -7.20 -19.09 -11.93
CA ILE A 507 -7.68 -18.30 -10.79
C ILE A 507 -9.20 -18.25 -10.84
N THR A 508 -9.84 -18.50 -9.71
CA THR A 508 -11.28 -18.39 -9.54
C THR A 508 -11.61 -17.09 -8.81
N ILE A 509 -12.41 -16.24 -9.44
CA ILE A 509 -12.98 -15.07 -8.79
C ILE A 509 -14.24 -15.52 -8.08
N ARG A 510 -14.23 -15.49 -6.75
CA ARG A 510 -15.38 -15.93 -5.94
C ARG A 510 -16.43 -14.85 -5.76
N GLU A 511 -16.02 -13.58 -5.82
CA GLU A 511 -16.88 -12.43 -5.57
C GLU A 511 -16.24 -11.17 -6.14
N LEU A 512 -17.06 -10.22 -6.54
CA LEU A 512 -16.64 -8.87 -6.93
C LEU A 512 -17.27 -7.85 -5.97
N GLU A 513 -16.55 -6.77 -5.72
CA GLU A 513 -17.05 -5.64 -4.93
C GLU A 513 -16.85 -4.36 -5.73
N ALA A 514 -17.93 -3.59 -5.91
CA ALA A 514 -17.85 -2.31 -6.60
C ALA A 514 -17.55 -1.20 -5.59
N LYS A 515 -16.37 -0.60 -5.72
CA LYS A 515 -15.95 0.56 -4.93
C LYS A 515 -16.13 1.81 -5.80
N THR A 516 -17.37 2.18 -6.01
CA THR A 516 -17.75 3.24 -6.98
C THR A 516 -17.27 4.63 -6.58
N GLY A 517 -17.06 4.87 -5.29
CA GLY A 517 -16.45 6.10 -4.82
C GLY A 517 -14.95 6.15 -5.12
N ALA A 518 -14.23 5.11 -4.78
CA ALA A 518 -12.80 4.98 -5.10
C ALA A 518 -12.57 4.85 -6.61
N GLY A 519 -13.52 4.27 -7.32
CA GLY A 519 -13.46 4.11 -8.77
C GLY A 519 -12.70 2.87 -9.22
N PHE A 520 -12.87 1.74 -8.52
CA PHE A 520 -12.33 0.45 -8.95
C PHE A 520 -13.23 -0.71 -8.53
N ILE A 521 -13.04 -1.85 -9.17
CA ILE A 521 -13.75 -3.09 -8.84
C ILE A 521 -12.76 -4.03 -8.17
N VAL A 522 -13.08 -4.49 -6.95
CA VAL A 522 -12.28 -5.47 -6.23
C VAL A 522 -12.69 -6.87 -6.70
N ALA A 523 -11.71 -7.67 -7.12
CA ALA A 523 -11.91 -9.05 -7.51
C ALA A 523 -11.29 -9.97 -6.43
N LEU A 524 -12.13 -10.69 -5.70
CA LEU A 524 -11.72 -11.52 -4.57
C LEU A 524 -11.39 -12.93 -5.01
N THR A 525 -10.19 -13.39 -4.67
CA THR A 525 -9.72 -14.74 -4.94
C THR A 525 -9.42 -15.48 -3.65
N GLY A 526 -9.41 -16.83 -3.71
CA GLY A 526 -8.99 -17.67 -2.59
C GLY A 526 -9.72 -17.37 -1.28
N ALA A 527 -9.00 -17.44 -0.17
CA ALA A 527 -9.52 -17.24 1.19
C ALA A 527 -9.13 -15.88 1.78
N ILE A 528 -8.90 -14.88 0.95
CA ILE A 528 -8.51 -13.55 1.40
C ILE A 528 -9.61 -12.93 2.27
N MET A 529 -9.20 -12.39 3.42
CA MET A 529 -10.08 -11.75 4.40
C MET A 529 -9.76 -10.26 4.54
N THR A 530 -10.80 -9.44 4.61
CA THR A 530 -10.69 -8.00 4.82
C THR A 530 -10.72 -7.61 6.30
N MET A 531 -10.82 -8.59 7.19
CA MET A 531 -10.59 -8.45 8.63
C MET A 531 -9.65 -9.59 9.06
N PRO A 532 -8.32 -9.35 9.07
CA PRO A 532 -7.37 -10.38 9.48
C PRO A 532 -7.52 -10.71 10.98
N GLY A 533 -7.17 -11.95 11.34
CA GLY A 533 -7.13 -12.36 12.73
C GLY A 533 -5.75 -12.16 13.34
N LEU A 534 -5.68 -12.17 14.66
CA LEU A 534 -4.41 -12.21 15.38
C LEU A 534 -3.80 -13.62 15.31
N PRO A 535 -2.47 -13.72 15.24
CA PRO A 535 -1.80 -15.02 15.31
C PRO A 535 -1.85 -15.57 16.75
N LYS A 536 -1.48 -16.85 16.91
CA LYS A 536 -1.47 -17.51 18.23
C LYS A 536 -0.58 -16.76 19.23
N LYS A 537 0.55 -16.22 18.77
CA LYS A 537 1.47 -15.42 19.57
C LYS A 537 1.61 -14.04 18.92
N PRO A 538 0.67 -13.12 19.19
CA PRO A 538 0.76 -11.78 18.61
C PRO A 538 1.95 -11.00 19.13
N ALA A 539 2.47 -10.09 18.34
CA ALA A 539 3.59 -9.22 18.69
C ALA A 539 3.32 -8.44 19.98
N ALA A 540 2.05 -8.16 20.26
CA ALA A 540 1.60 -7.49 21.49
C ALA A 540 2.12 -8.14 22.78
N LEU A 541 2.39 -9.45 22.77
CA LEU A 541 2.90 -10.16 23.95
C LEU A 541 4.30 -9.68 24.38
N ASN A 542 5.05 -9.08 23.48
CA ASN A 542 6.40 -8.59 23.72
C ASN A 542 6.48 -7.06 23.87
N MET A 543 5.32 -6.40 23.91
CA MET A 543 5.24 -4.95 23.99
C MET A 543 4.98 -4.48 25.41
N ASP A 544 5.55 -3.32 25.74
CA ASP A 544 5.35 -2.66 27.02
C ASP A 544 5.60 -1.15 26.86
N VAL A 545 5.44 -0.43 27.93
CA VAL A 545 5.74 1.00 28.00
C VAL A 545 6.46 1.27 29.31
N THR A 546 7.52 2.10 29.24
CA THR A 546 8.23 2.53 30.45
C THR A 546 7.42 3.53 31.26
N ASP A 547 7.79 3.74 32.53
CA ASP A 547 7.09 4.69 33.40
C ASP A 547 7.15 6.13 32.87
N ASP A 548 8.17 6.47 32.10
CA ASP A 548 8.33 7.78 31.45
C ASP A 548 7.73 7.83 30.04
N GLY A 549 6.99 6.79 29.64
CA GLY A 549 6.17 6.80 28.41
C GLY A 549 6.91 6.40 27.13
N HIS A 550 8.00 5.66 27.21
CA HIS A 550 8.69 5.13 26.02
C HIS A 550 8.23 3.71 25.70
N ALA A 551 8.02 3.45 24.41
CA ALA A 551 7.61 2.12 23.94
C ALA A 551 8.74 1.10 24.08
N ILE A 552 8.36 -0.14 24.37
CA ILE A 552 9.25 -1.31 24.43
C ILE A 552 8.69 -2.37 23.48
N GLY A 553 9.55 -3.02 22.70
CA GLY A 553 9.14 -4.12 21.84
C GLY A 553 8.45 -3.71 20.54
N LEU A 554 8.51 -2.44 20.19
CA LEU A 554 7.97 -1.91 18.94
C LEU A 554 9.08 -1.98 17.87
N PHE A 555 9.32 -3.16 17.30
CA PHE A 555 10.38 -3.47 16.32
C PHE A 555 11.82 -3.44 16.83
#